data_53fb24724cee24ac609617734cddd222
#
_entry.id   53fb24724cee24ac609617734cddd222
#
_cell.length_a   1.000
_cell.length_b   1.000
_cell.length_c   1.000
_cell.angle_alpha   90.00
_cell.angle_beta   90.00
_cell.angle_gamma   90.00
#
_symmetry.space_group_name_H-M   'P 1'
#
loop_
_entity.id
_entity.type
_entity.pdbx_description
1 polymer ?
#
loop_
_entity_poly.entity_id
_entity_poly.type
_entity_poly.pdbx_seq_one_letter_code
_entity_poly.pdbx_strand_id
1 'polypeptide(L)'
;MLRKLRHKFIATAMCSIAAVLLLIMSAINIANYVNVCNRADSRITMIADNGGHLDPTSANTPPKSTSGSVDSTDKNAVPDAGKKPSDGPDNPQKKDGMSPEAMFDTRFFTVTLLEDGTIDQIDTGKIAAISSDSASAYASTLYERHKTTGFIDCYRYKLVTTDATQMYIFVNCE
;
A
#
# COMPACT_ATOMS: atom_id res chain seq x y z
N MET A 1 -25.72 54.14 -13.36
CA MET A 1 -26.24 52.79 -13.04
C MET A 1 -25.49 51.67 -13.75
N LEU A 2 -25.09 51.79 -14.99
CA LEU A 2 -24.37 50.77 -15.79
C LEU A 2 -23.03 50.26 -15.19
N ARG A 3 -22.24 51.12 -14.54
CA ARG A 3 -20.95 50.70 -13.93
C ARG A 3 -21.12 49.69 -12.80
N LYS A 4 -22.15 49.86 -11.93
CA LYS A 4 -22.42 48.91 -10.84
C LYS A 4 -22.89 47.54 -11.35
N LEU A 5 -23.64 47.50 -12.44
CA LEU A 5 -24.09 46.27 -13.08
C LEU A 5 -22.92 45.49 -13.67
N ARG A 6 -22.01 46.20 -14.33
CA ARG A 6 -20.80 45.62 -14.95
C ARG A 6 -19.84 44.98 -13.92
N HIS A 7 -19.65 45.67 -12.76
CA HIS A 7 -18.80 45.10 -11.70
C HIS A 7 -19.44 43.87 -11.06
N LYS A 8 -20.74 43.83 -10.87
CA LYS A 8 -21.47 42.67 -10.35
C LYS A 8 -21.31 41.46 -11.29
N PHE A 9 -21.48 41.69 -12.59
CA PHE A 9 -21.33 40.63 -13.60
C PHE A 9 -19.90 40.05 -13.65
N ILE A 10 -18.88 40.91 -13.65
CA ILE A 10 -17.48 40.50 -13.65
C ILE A 10 -17.16 39.73 -12.35
N ALA A 11 -17.61 40.22 -11.20
CA ALA A 11 -17.38 39.55 -9.91
C ALA A 11 -18.02 38.14 -9.86
N THR A 12 -19.27 38.04 -10.35
CA THR A 12 -19.96 36.73 -10.41
C THR A 12 -19.22 35.74 -11.33
N ALA A 13 -18.79 36.18 -12.49
CA ALA A 13 -18.05 35.34 -13.42
C ALA A 13 -16.70 34.89 -12.82
N MET A 14 -15.96 35.80 -12.18
CA MET A 14 -14.70 35.48 -11.51
C MET A 14 -14.88 34.50 -10.35
N CYS A 15 -15.91 34.72 -9.50
CA CYS A 15 -16.23 33.78 -8.41
C CYS A 15 -16.60 32.38 -8.93
N SER A 16 -17.35 32.30 -10.04
CA SER A 16 -17.73 31.03 -10.63
C SER A 16 -16.50 30.25 -11.13
N ILE A 17 -15.60 30.91 -11.85
CA ILE A 17 -14.37 30.29 -12.32
C ILE A 17 -13.48 29.87 -11.16
N ALA A 18 -13.30 30.70 -10.14
CA ALA A 18 -12.53 30.39 -8.96
C ALA A 18 -13.10 29.17 -8.20
N ALA A 19 -14.42 29.08 -8.06
CA ALA A 19 -15.09 27.95 -7.41
C ALA A 19 -14.83 26.63 -8.18
N VAL A 20 -14.93 26.63 -9.50
CA VAL A 20 -14.66 25.44 -10.32
C VAL A 20 -13.20 25.01 -10.21
N LEU A 21 -12.26 25.96 -10.25
CA LEU A 21 -10.84 25.65 -10.11
C LEU A 21 -10.52 25.04 -8.73
N LEU A 22 -11.09 25.56 -7.65
CA LEU A 22 -10.94 25.01 -6.30
C LEU A 22 -11.50 23.59 -6.20
N LEU A 23 -12.64 23.31 -6.80
CA LEU A 23 -13.22 21.97 -6.84
C LEU A 23 -12.32 20.97 -7.57
N ILE A 24 -11.81 21.36 -8.74
CA ILE A 24 -10.92 20.50 -9.54
C ILE A 24 -9.61 20.22 -8.77
N MET A 25 -8.98 21.26 -8.22
CA MET A 25 -7.76 21.12 -7.41
C MET A 25 -7.97 20.19 -6.22
N SER A 26 -9.07 20.35 -5.51
CA SER A 26 -9.43 19.52 -4.36
C SER A 26 -9.66 18.07 -4.77
N ALA A 27 -10.36 17.83 -5.87
CA ALA A 27 -10.63 16.48 -6.38
C ALA A 27 -9.33 15.75 -6.79
N ILE A 28 -8.42 16.45 -7.47
CA ILE A 28 -7.12 15.88 -7.87
C ILE A 28 -6.29 15.53 -6.64
N ASN A 29 -6.22 16.41 -5.65
CA ASN A 29 -5.45 16.16 -4.43
C ASN A 29 -6.01 14.97 -3.63
N ILE A 30 -7.33 14.86 -3.50
CA ILE A 30 -7.97 13.73 -2.83
C ILE A 30 -7.71 12.44 -3.59
N ALA A 31 -7.86 12.43 -4.91
CA ALA A 31 -7.63 11.26 -5.74
C ALA A 31 -6.16 10.78 -5.64
N ASN A 32 -5.20 11.72 -5.67
CA ASN A 32 -3.78 11.40 -5.50
C ASN A 32 -3.49 10.81 -4.11
N TYR A 33 -4.01 11.43 -3.05
CA TYR A 33 -3.87 10.93 -1.69
C TYR A 33 -4.41 9.50 -1.52
N VAL A 34 -5.62 9.24 -2.00
CA VAL A 34 -6.24 7.90 -1.95
C VAL A 34 -5.40 6.88 -2.72
N ASN A 35 -4.86 7.26 -3.89
CA ASN A 35 -4.02 6.37 -4.68
C ASN A 35 -2.72 6.00 -3.97
N VAL A 36 -2.05 6.98 -3.32
CA VAL A 36 -0.85 6.74 -2.51
C VAL A 36 -1.18 5.81 -1.33
N CYS A 37 -2.26 6.06 -0.60
CA CYS A 37 -2.72 5.20 0.49
C CYS A 37 -2.97 3.76 0.02
N ASN A 38 -3.71 3.58 -1.05
CA ASN A 38 -4.05 2.25 -1.57
C ASN A 38 -2.80 1.45 -1.98
N ARG A 39 -1.83 2.10 -2.63
CA ARG A 39 -0.57 1.46 -2.99
C ARG A 39 0.24 1.05 -1.76
N ALA A 40 0.33 1.91 -0.75
CA ALA A 40 1.02 1.61 0.48
C ALA A 40 0.31 0.48 1.26
N ASP A 41 -1.01 0.52 1.35
CA ASP A 41 -1.80 -0.52 2.03
C ASP A 41 -1.68 -1.88 1.34
N SER A 42 -1.61 -1.93 0.00
CA SER A 42 -1.35 -3.16 -0.75
C SER A 42 0.04 -3.73 -0.43
N ARG A 43 1.06 -2.87 -0.34
CA ARG A 43 2.41 -3.28 0.04
C ARG A 43 2.47 -3.80 1.48
N ILE A 44 1.83 -3.11 2.41
CA ILE A 44 1.74 -3.54 3.81
C ILE A 44 1.07 -4.90 3.92
N THR A 45 -0.03 -5.13 3.20
CA THR A 45 -0.73 -6.42 3.23
C THR A 45 0.17 -7.54 2.73
N MET A 46 0.91 -7.31 1.65
CA MET A 46 1.85 -8.30 1.13
C MET A 46 3.00 -8.61 2.11
N ILE A 47 3.56 -7.59 2.78
CA ILE A 47 4.57 -7.77 3.82
C ILE A 47 3.99 -8.56 5.00
N ALA A 48 2.76 -8.25 5.41
CA ALA A 48 2.07 -8.93 6.49
C ALA A 48 1.84 -10.41 6.17
N ASP A 49 1.35 -10.72 4.98
CA ASP A 49 1.08 -12.09 4.52
C ASP A 49 2.36 -12.94 4.44
N ASN A 50 3.51 -12.30 4.28
CA ASN A 50 4.84 -12.93 4.27
C ASN A 50 5.57 -12.85 5.63
N GLY A 51 4.84 -12.60 6.72
CA GLY A 51 5.42 -12.60 8.07
C GLY A 51 6.41 -11.47 8.35
N GLY A 52 6.25 -10.31 7.69
CA GLY A 52 7.12 -9.14 7.88
C GLY A 52 8.29 -9.04 6.90
N HIS A 53 8.42 -10.00 5.98
CA HIS A 53 9.50 -10.03 5.00
C HIS A 53 8.97 -9.92 3.56
N LEU A 54 9.75 -9.36 2.65
CA LEU A 54 9.50 -9.42 1.21
C LEU A 54 10.53 -10.35 0.56
N ASP A 55 10.12 -11.60 0.37
CA ASP A 55 10.93 -12.57 -0.38
C ASP A 55 10.49 -12.59 -1.84
N PRO A 56 11.42 -12.43 -2.79
CA PRO A 56 11.11 -12.46 -4.22
C PRO A 56 10.55 -13.81 -4.69
N THR A 57 10.69 -14.85 -3.88
CA THR A 57 10.21 -16.22 -4.19
C THR A 57 8.71 -16.38 -3.92
N SER A 58 8.10 -15.55 -3.08
CA SER A 58 6.66 -15.64 -2.73
C SER A 58 5.71 -15.10 -3.79
N ALA A 59 6.20 -14.37 -4.79
CA ALA A 59 5.36 -13.77 -5.83
C ALA A 59 4.62 -14.78 -6.74
N ASN A 60 4.98 -16.06 -6.67
CA ASN A 60 4.42 -17.13 -7.51
C ASN A 60 3.57 -18.16 -6.76
N THR A 61 3.28 -17.96 -5.47
CA THR A 61 2.42 -18.89 -4.75
C THR A 61 0.99 -18.33 -4.72
N PRO A 62 0.03 -18.94 -5.44
CA PRO A 62 -1.38 -18.57 -5.28
C PRO A 62 -1.83 -18.86 -3.85
N PRO A 63 -2.77 -18.10 -3.28
CA PRO A 63 -3.25 -18.28 -1.92
C PRO A 63 -3.72 -19.72 -1.74
N LYS A 64 -3.11 -20.42 -0.79
CA LYS A 64 -3.43 -21.80 -0.44
C LYS A 64 -4.84 -21.88 0.10
N SER A 65 -5.80 -22.19 -0.78
CA SER A 65 -7.11 -22.63 -0.39
C SER A 65 -6.97 -23.96 0.32
N THR A 66 -7.23 -24.00 1.61
CA THR A 66 -7.37 -25.23 2.40
C THR A 66 -8.60 -25.97 1.93
N SER A 67 -8.42 -27.01 1.14
CA SER A 67 -9.39 -28.13 1.09
C SER A 67 -8.81 -29.32 0.35
N GLY A 68 -8.63 -30.42 1.07
CA GLY A 68 -8.92 -31.82 0.71
C GLY A 68 -8.12 -32.50 -0.37
N SER A 69 -7.27 -33.41 0.09
CA SER A 69 -6.96 -34.76 -0.43
C SER A 69 -7.57 -35.15 -1.79
N VAL A 70 -6.75 -35.71 -2.68
CA VAL A 70 -6.57 -37.11 -3.11
C VAL A 70 -5.76 -37.20 -4.40
N ASP A 71 -4.69 -37.87 -4.28
CA ASP A 71 -4.12 -38.99 -5.06
C ASP A 71 -4.30 -39.09 -6.58
N SER A 72 -3.18 -39.54 -7.18
CA SER A 72 -2.99 -40.34 -8.41
C SER A 72 -2.51 -39.67 -9.70
N THR A 73 -1.21 -39.85 -9.91
CA THR A 73 -0.56 -40.57 -11.04
C THR A 73 -0.91 -40.15 -12.50
N ASP A 74 0.04 -39.75 -13.20
CA ASP A 74 0.69 -40.31 -14.39
C ASP A 74 0.93 -39.37 -15.58
N LYS A 75 2.20 -39.36 -15.98
CA LYS A 75 2.86 -39.35 -17.31
C LYS A 75 2.53 -38.35 -18.41
N ASN A 76 3.66 -37.75 -18.83
CA ASN A 76 4.14 -37.53 -20.22
C ASN A 76 3.26 -36.78 -21.23
N ALA A 77 3.78 -35.66 -21.73
CA ALA A 77 4.13 -35.48 -23.17
C ALA A 77 4.59 -34.03 -23.48
N VAL A 78 5.69 -33.95 -24.08
CA VAL A 78 6.43 -33.17 -25.07
C VAL A 78 5.70 -31.99 -25.76
N PRO A 79 6.47 -30.91 -26.16
CA PRO A 79 5.97 -29.55 -26.42
C PRO A 79 5.40 -29.36 -27.83
N ASP A 80 4.45 -28.49 -27.94
CA ASP A 80 4.06 -27.94 -29.24
C ASP A 80 4.12 -26.40 -29.24
N ALA A 81 4.70 -25.93 -30.32
CA ALA A 81 5.00 -24.55 -30.60
C ALA A 81 3.77 -23.79 -31.11
N GLY A 82 3.64 -22.54 -30.71
CA GLY A 82 2.94 -21.56 -31.52
C GLY A 82 1.50 -21.25 -31.16
N LYS A 83 1.31 -20.13 -30.42
CA LYS A 83 0.13 -19.30 -30.67
C LYS A 83 0.42 -17.83 -30.38
N LYS A 84 0.11 -17.03 -31.39
CA LYS A 84 0.14 -15.58 -31.52
C LYS A 84 -0.55 -14.85 -30.33
N PRO A 85 -0.16 -13.60 -30.06
CA PRO A 85 -0.91 -12.72 -29.16
C PRO A 85 -2.26 -12.34 -29.78
N SER A 86 -3.33 -12.60 -29.07
CA SER A 86 -4.64 -12.06 -29.41
C SER A 86 -4.88 -10.81 -28.57
N ASP A 87 -4.91 -9.68 -29.22
CA ASP A 87 -5.48 -8.45 -28.73
C ASP A 87 -6.97 -8.69 -28.44
N GLY A 88 -7.34 -8.63 -27.17
CA GLY A 88 -8.73 -8.60 -26.71
C GLY A 88 -8.92 -7.42 -25.75
N PRO A 89 -10.08 -6.75 -25.79
CA PRO A 89 -10.26 -5.45 -25.15
C PRO A 89 -10.21 -5.52 -23.62
N ASP A 90 -9.64 -4.48 -23.06
CA ASP A 90 -9.46 -4.16 -21.67
C ASP A 90 -10.57 -4.63 -20.73
N ASN A 91 -10.24 -5.60 -19.89
CA ASN A 91 -11.02 -5.92 -18.71
C ASN A 91 -10.35 -5.22 -17.49
N PRO A 92 -10.98 -4.23 -16.85
CA PRO A 92 -10.37 -3.45 -15.76
C PRO A 92 -10.38 -4.15 -14.39
N GLN A 93 -10.23 -5.47 -14.36
CA GLN A 93 -10.06 -6.23 -13.11
C GLN A 93 -8.73 -7.00 -13.11
N LYS A 94 -7.62 -6.31 -13.39
CA LYS A 94 -6.34 -6.78 -12.90
C LYS A 94 -6.28 -6.44 -11.40
N LYS A 95 -6.40 -7.47 -10.56
CA LYS A 95 -5.82 -7.45 -9.22
C LYS A 95 -4.40 -6.94 -9.42
N ASP A 96 -4.08 -5.81 -8.82
CA ASP A 96 -2.74 -5.23 -8.85
C ASP A 96 -1.76 -6.21 -8.19
N GLY A 97 -1.33 -7.20 -8.95
CA GLY A 97 -0.14 -7.97 -8.63
C GLY A 97 1.02 -7.01 -8.73
N MET A 98 1.65 -6.74 -7.60
CA MET A 98 2.83 -5.90 -7.54
C MET A 98 3.85 -6.45 -8.54
N SER A 99 4.41 -5.58 -9.39
CA SER A 99 5.51 -5.97 -10.27
C SER A 99 6.62 -6.59 -9.43
N PRO A 100 7.27 -7.67 -9.86
CA PRO A 100 8.42 -8.24 -9.16
C PRO A 100 9.49 -7.18 -8.81
N GLU A 101 9.67 -6.18 -9.65
CA GLU A 101 10.59 -5.06 -9.42
C GLU A 101 10.16 -4.16 -8.25
N ALA A 102 8.87 -3.99 -8.03
CA ALA A 102 8.36 -3.17 -6.93
C ALA A 102 8.69 -3.75 -5.54
N MET A 103 8.98 -5.05 -5.44
CA MET A 103 9.47 -5.68 -4.21
C MET A 103 10.87 -5.21 -3.84
N PHE A 104 11.73 -4.97 -4.84
CA PHE A 104 13.09 -4.48 -4.60
C PHE A 104 13.12 -2.99 -4.30
N ASP A 105 12.15 -2.23 -4.82
CA ASP A 105 12.06 -0.78 -4.65
C ASP A 105 11.23 -0.36 -3.42
N THR A 106 10.56 -1.31 -2.76
CA THR A 106 9.78 -1.01 -1.55
C THR A 106 10.68 -0.85 -0.34
N ARG A 107 10.74 0.38 0.18
CA ARG A 107 11.46 0.72 1.41
C ARG A 107 10.50 0.59 2.58
N PHE A 108 10.82 -0.30 3.52
CA PHE A 108 9.99 -0.56 4.68
C PHE A 108 10.83 -1.01 5.87
N PHE A 109 10.25 -0.95 7.04
CA PHE A 109 10.77 -1.57 8.26
C PHE A 109 9.62 -2.13 9.08
N THR A 110 9.93 -3.09 9.93
CA THR A 110 8.97 -3.71 10.83
C THR A 110 9.45 -3.65 12.27
N VAL A 111 8.50 -3.50 13.19
CA VAL A 111 8.74 -3.54 14.63
C VAL A 111 7.75 -4.52 15.24
N THR A 112 8.26 -5.59 15.80
CA THR A 112 7.46 -6.61 16.50
C THR A 112 7.43 -6.30 17.97
N LEU A 113 6.22 -6.32 18.55
CA LEU A 113 5.99 -6.12 19.97
C LEU A 113 5.35 -7.38 20.57
N LEU A 114 5.67 -7.64 21.81
CA LEU A 114 4.97 -8.60 22.64
C LEU A 114 3.62 -8.03 23.10
N GLU A 115 2.78 -8.84 23.70
CA GLU A 115 1.46 -8.42 24.20
C GLU A 115 1.52 -7.30 25.23
N ASP A 116 2.60 -7.21 25.99
CA ASP A 116 2.86 -6.17 27.00
C ASP A 116 3.34 -4.83 26.40
N GLY A 117 3.53 -4.76 25.06
CA GLY A 117 4.04 -3.59 24.37
C GLY A 117 5.56 -3.47 24.37
N THR A 118 6.28 -4.46 24.92
CA THR A 118 7.73 -4.52 24.84
C THR A 118 8.17 -4.84 23.42
N ILE A 119 9.21 -4.15 22.93
CA ILE A 119 9.76 -4.41 21.60
C ILE A 119 10.57 -5.70 21.65
N ASP A 120 10.17 -6.66 20.81
CA ASP A 120 10.83 -7.94 20.63
C ASP A 120 11.87 -7.87 19.51
N GLN A 121 11.48 -7.39 18.33
CA GLN A 121 12.36 -7.35 17.16
C GLN A 121 12.13 -6.10 16.33
N ILE A 122 13.22 -5.57 15.77
CA ILE A 122 13.21 -4.45 14.81
C ILE A 122 13.96 -4.89 13.55
N ASP A 123 13.30 -4.85 12.40
CA ASP A 123 13.93 -5.11 11.11
C ASP A 123 13.92 -3.84 10.25
N THR A 124 15.09 -3.25 10.07
CA THR A 124 15.34 -2.08 9.20
C THR A 124 16.14 -2.44 7.94
N GLY A 125 16.31 -3.73 7.64
CA GLY A 125 17.17 -4.20 6.56
C GLY A 125 16.80 -3.72 5.15
N LYS A 126 15.59 -3.25 4.96
CA LYS A 126 15.09 -2.71 3.67
C LYS A 126 15.09 -1.18 3.58
N ILE A 127 15.60 -0.49 4.61
CA ILE A 127 15.64 0.97 4.64
C ILE A 127 16.87 1.47 5.41
N ALA A 128 17.67 2.31 4.77
CA ALA A 128 18.85 2.89 5.41
C ALA A 128 18.57 4.26 6.08
N ALA A 129 17.41 4.85 5.80
CA ALA A 129 17.08 6.21 6.23
C ALA A 129 16.59 6.30 7.69
N ILE A 130 16.34 5.15 8.36
CA ILE A 130 15.85 5.14 9.75
C ILE A 130 16.80 4.34 10.64
N SER A 131 17.05 4.85 11.86
CA SER A 131 17.76 4.09 12.89
C SER A 131 16.80 3.20 13.67
N SER A 132 17.32 2.12 14.27
CA SER A 132 16.53 1.25 15.16
C SER A 132 15.92 2.02 16.33
N ASP A 133 16.62 3.03 16.86
CA ASP A 133 16.09 3.87 17.93
C ASP A 133 14.88 4.69 17.51
N SER A 134 14.91 5.25 16.28
CA SER A 134 13.77 5.99 15.73
C SER A 134 12.60 5.07 15.42
N ALA A 135 12.87 3.88 14.87
CA ALA A 135 11.85 2.86 14.59
C ALA A 135 11.15 2.42 15.90
N SER A 136 11.92 2.20 16.97
CA SER A 136 11.38 1.85 18.29
C SER A 136 10.52 2.97 18.87
N ALA A 137 10.96 4.23 18.76
CA ALA A 137 10.22 5.39 19.25
C ALA A 137 8.87 5.55 18.53
N TYR A 138 8.84 5.32 17.20
CA TYR A 138 7.58 5.35 16.45
C TYR A 138 6.62 4.26 16.91
N ALA A 139 7.08 3.01 17.03
CA ALA A 139 6.25 1.90 17.45
C ALA A 139 5.69 2.11 18.87
N SER A 140 6.53 2.53 19.83
CA SER A 140 6.12 2.82 21.20
C SER A 140 5.07 3.94 21.27
N THR A 141 5.29 5.03 20.54
CA THR A 141 4.33 6.15 20.45
C THR A 141 2.98 5.71 19.90
N LEU A 142 2.98 4.84 18.87
CA LEU A 142 1.75 4.35 18.26
C LEU A 142 1.03 3.35 19.16
N TYR A 143 1.78 2.51 19.85
CA TYR A 143 1.24 1.55 20.83
C TYR A 143 0.55 2.27 21.98
N GLU A 144 1.20 3.25 22.61
CA GLU A 144 0.63 4.07 23.69
C GLU A 144 -0.65 4.80 23.27
N ARG A 145 -0.72 5.23 22.00
CA ARG A 145 -1.89 5.92 21.44
C ARG A 145 -2.96 4.96 20.89
N HIS A 146 -2.76 3.65 21.00
CA HIS A 146 -3.65 2.61 20.45
C HIS A 146 -3.99 2.84 18.98
N LYS A 147 -2.99 3.24 18.20
CA LYS A 147 -3.15 3.50 16.76
C LYS A 147 -2.82 2.26 15.95
N THR A 148 -3.76 1.79 15.16
CA THR A 148 -3.61 0.59 14.34
C THR A 148 -3.24 0.87 12.89
N THR A 149 -3.56 2.06 12.39
CA THR A 149 -3.25 2.48 11.01
C THR A 149 -3.17 3.99 10.90
N GLY A 150 -2.35 4.49 9.99
CA GLY A 150 -2.20 5.91 9.77
C GLY A 150 -0.91 6.27 9.05
N PHE A 151 -0.48 7.52 9.26
CA PHE A 151 0.81 8.04 8.82
C PHE A 151 1.59 8.54 10.03
N ILE A 152 2.89 8.35 9.96
CA ILE A 152 3.86 8.98 10.84
C ILE A 152 5.04 9.44 9.97
N ASP A 153 5.30 10.75 9.94
CA ASP A 153 6.22 11.39 8.99
C ASP A 153 5.90 10.97 7.54
N CYS A 154 6.86 10.41 6.81
CA CYS A 154 6.71 9.92 5.44
C CYS A 154 6.28 8.45 5.36
N TYR A 155 6.00 7.80 6.49
CA TYR A 155 5.67 6.38 6.55
C TYR A 155 4.17 6.15 6.70
N ARG A 156 3.59 5.31 5.85
CA ARG A 156 2.30 4.67 6.07
C ARG A 156 2.52 3.48 6.99
N TYR A 157 1.75 3.36 8.08
CA TYR A 157 1.88 2.22 9.00
C TYR A 157 0.55 1.48 9.19
N LYS A 158 0.68 0.21 9.54
CA LYS A 158 -0.43 -0.64 9.95
C LYS A 158 0.05 -1.64 11.00
N LEU A 159 -0.78 -1.82 12.03
CA LEU A 159 -0.61 -2.88 13.02
C LEU A 159 -1.22 -4.16 12.49
N VAL A 160 -0.45 -5.22 12.50
CA VAL A 160 -0.87 -6.59 12.21
C VAL A 160 -0.73 -7.40 13.48
N THR A 161 -1.82 -7.99 13.94
CA THR A 161 -1.83 -8.83 15.15
C THR A 161 -1.91 -10.28 14.71
N THR A 162 -0.98 -11.09 15.20
CA THR A 162 -0.98 -12.55 15.11
C THR A 162 -1.21 -13.11 16.50
N ASP A 163 -1.54 -14.38 16.62
CA ASP A 163 -1.99 -15.02 17.90
C ASP A 163 -1.12 -14.72 19.13
N ALA A 164 0.14 -14.41 18.96
CA ALA A 164 1.08 -14.17 20.08
C ALA A 164 1.88 -12.86 19.98
N THR A 165 1.81 -12.14 18.84
CA THR A 165 2.64 -10.97 18.61
C THR A 165 1.89 -9.87 17.86
N GLN A 166 2.30 -8.62 18.11
CA GLN A 166 1.83 -7.45 17.40
C GLN A 166 2.97 -6.89 16.57
N MET A 167 2.76 -6.69 15.28
CA MET A 167 3.79 -6.17 14.38
C MET A 167 3.31 -4.88 13.70
N TYR A 168 4.05 -3.81 13.89
CA TYR A 168 3.90 -2.60 13.11
C TYR A 168 4.73 -2.71 11.84
N ILE A 169 4.09 -2.51 10.70
CA ILE A 169 4.73 -2.46 9.39
C ILE A 169 4.68 -1.02 8.90
N PHE A 170 5.83 -0.46 8.57
CA PHE A 170 5.99 0.91 8.09
C PHE A 170 6.52 0.88 6.66
N VAL A 171 5.80 1.48 5.73
CA VAL A 171 6.19 1.60 4.32
C VAL A 171 6.42 3.05 3.98
N ASN A 172 7.57 3.36 3.38
CA ASN A 172 7.89 4.70 2.88
C ASN A 172 6.97 5.03 1.71
N CYS A 173 6.39 6.25 1.73
CA CYS A 173 5.47 6.76 0.72
C CYS A 173 6.09 7.85 -0.17
N GLU A 174 7.41 8.10 -0.03
CA GLU A 174 8.17 9.01 -0.90
C GLU A 174 8.76 8.31 -2.12
#